data_d6ae5fdef5e8b28ed83616c7e1a0bcda
#
_entry.id   d6ae5fdef5e8b28ed83616c7e1a0bcda
#
_cell.length_a   1.000
_cell.length_b   1.000
_cell.length_c   1.000
_cell.angle_alpha   90.00
_cell.angle_beta   90.00
_cell.angle_gamma   90.00
#
_symmetry.space_group_name_H-M   'P 1'
#
loop_
_entity.id
_entity.type
_entity.pdbx_description
1 polymer ?
#
loop_
_entity_poly.entity_id
_entity_poly.type
_entity_poly.pdbx_seq_one_letter_code
_entity_poly.pdbx_strand_id
1 'polypeptide(L)'
;MSAALNLPPMFAKLGRRVPGPFVSLHFVAGLELARRLKWLEPPAELNGRSFAITVEDLGLRSCFVVRDGAFRPLWNRGSTGAAELELGAKLADFLALMREETDADTLFFQRRLRIAGDTELGLIVKNWLDAAPRPAWLQRMTAANGGMATGAGG
;
A
#
# COMPACT_ATOMS: atom_id res chain seq x y z
N MET A 1 -21.96 -1.93 5.21
CA MET A 1 -21.25 -2.91 6.05
C MET A 1 -19.97 -3.30 5.32
N SER A 2 -18.87 -2.79 5.77
CA SER A 2 -17.57 -3.27 5.32
C SER A 2 -17.40 -4.70 5.82
N ALA A 3 -17.46 -5.67 4.93
CA ALA A 3 -16.98 -6.99 5.26
C ALA A 3 -15.50 -6.85 5.61
N ALA A 4 -15.19 -6.79 6.90
CA ALA A 4 -13.82 -6.90 7.35
C ALA A 4 -13.31 -8.24 6.83
N LEU A 5 -12.41 -8.20 5.87
CA LEU A 5 -11.63 -9.37 5.49
C LEU A 5 -10.77 -9.75 6.70
N ASN A 6 -11.42 -10.43 7.65
CA ASN A 6 -10.73 -11.07 8.75
C ASN A 6 -10.03 -12.30 8.20
N LEU A 7 -8.82 -12.05 7.71
CA LEU A 7 -7.95 -13.15 7.30
C LEU A 7 -7.62 -14.00 8.53
N PRO A 8 -7.84 -15.32 8.48
CA PRO A 8 -7.52 -16.18 9.60
C PRO A 8 -6.03 -16.08 9.99
N PRO A 9 -5.68 -16.27 11.26
CA PRO A 9 -4.29 -16.16 11.73
C PRO A 9 -3.32 -17.14 11.05
N MET A 10 -3.83 -18.12 10.30
CA MET A 10 -3.03 -19.03 9.47
C MET A 10 -2.22 -18.28 8.41
N PHE A 11 -2.76 -17.21 7.83
CA PHE A 11 -2.07 -16.45 6.79
C PHE A 11 -0.91 -15.63 7.34
N ALA A 12 -0.99 -15.18 8.59
CA ALA A 12 0.13 -14.51 9.26
C ALA A 12 1.34 -15.44 9.45
N LYS A 13 1.08 -16.72 9.71
CA LYS A 13 2.15 -17.73 9.81
C LYS A 13 2.74 -18.09 8.45
N LEU A 14 1.94 -18.06 7.40
CA LEU A 14 2.40 -18.35 6.03
C LEU A 14 3.32 -17.23 5.52
N GLY A 15 2.96 -15.97 5.76
CA GLY A 15 3.77 -14.81 5.36
C GLY A 15 5.15 -14.77 6.03
N ARG A 16 5.27 -15.27 7.27
CA ARG A 16 6.55 -15.38 7.98
C ARG A 16 7.49 -16.44 7.43
N ARG A 17 6.96 -17.42 6.69
CA ARG A 17 7.74 -18.51 6.10
C ARG A 17 8.27 -18.19 4.71
N VAL A 18 7.71 -17.16 4.05
CA VAL A 18 8.19 -16.74 2.74
C VAL A 18 9.45 -15.91 2.93
N PRO A 19 10.58 -16.27 2.29
CA PRO A 19 11.81 -15.47 2.38
C PRO A 19 11.53 -14.04 1.94
N GLY A 20 11.96 -13.06 2.76
CA GLY A 20 11.72 -11.63 2.53
C GLY A 20 12.07 -11.14 1.12
N PRO A 21 13.14 -11.62 0.46
CA PRO A 21 13.47 -11.25 -0.91
C PRO A 21 12.38 -11.58 -1.93
N PHE A 22 11.70 -12.73 -1.79
CA PHE A 22 10.62 -13.12 -2.70
C PHE A 22 9.39 -12.24 -2.56
N VAL A 23 9.02 -11.87 -1.35
CA VAL A 23 7.90 -10.96 -1.09
C VAL A 23 8.18 -9.58 -1.68
N SER A 24 9.38 -9.06 -1.43
CA SER A 24 9.81 -7.77 -1.97
C SER A 24 9.83 -7.75 -3.49
N LEU A 25 10.29 -8.83 -4.11
CA LEU A 25 10.31 -8.95 -5.57
C LEU A 25 8.91 -8.87 -6.17
N HIS A 26 7.97 -9.66 -5.67
CA HIS A 26 6.60 -9.67 -6.20
C HIS A 26 5.86 -8.38 -5.94
N PHE A 27 6.06 -7.78 -4.76
CA PHE A 27 5.47 -6.51 -4.41
C PHE A 27 6.00 -5.38 -5.31
N VAL A 28 7.32 -5.29 -5.47
CA VAL A 28 7.95 -4.28 -6.33
C VAL A 28 7.60 -4.51 -7.80
N ALA A 29 7.48 -5.76 -8.25
CA ALA A 29 7.01 -6.05 -9.60
C ALA A 29 5.58 -5.53 -9.82
N GLY A 30 4.70 -5.65 -8.83
CA GLY A 30 3.35 -5.08 -8.87
C GLY A 30 3.34 -3.56 -8.92
N LEU A 31 4.18 -2.90 -8.11
CA LEU A 31 4.35 -1.44 -8.15
C LEU A 31 4.89 -0.96 -9.49
N GLU A 32 5.88 -1.67 -10.04
CA GLU A 32 6.48 -1.34 -11.32
C GLU A 32 5.49 -1.54 -12.48
N LEU A 33 4.65 -2.57 -12.41
CA LEU A 33 3.56 -2.75 -13.36
C LEU A 33 2.55 -1.59 -13.29
N ALA A 34 2.16 -1.18 -12.09
CA ALA A 34 1.28 -0.03 -11.89
C ALA A 34 1.89 1.26 -12.45
N ARG A 35 3.20 1.44 -12.30
CA ARG A 35 3.93 2.57 -12.88
C ARG A 35 3.88 2.54 -14.42
N ARG A 36 4.16 1.39 -15.02
CA ARG A 36 4.12 1.21 -16.49
C ARG A 36 2.74 1.46 -17.08
N LEU A 37 1.71 1.13 -16.33
CA LEU A 37 0.31 1.41 -16.70
C LEU A 37 -0.12 2.85 -16.38
N LYS A 38 0.80 3.69 -15.89
CA LYS A 38 0.57 5.09 -15.49
C LYS A 38 -0.46 5.28 -14.37
N TRP A 39 -0.66 4.25 -13.56
CA TRP A 39 -1.53 4.35 -12.38
C TRP A 39 -0.80 4.92 -11.17
N LEU A 40 0.50 4.72 -11.11
CA LEU A 40 1.32 5.07 -9.97
C LEU A 40 2.68 5.61 -10.45
N GLU A 41 2.76 6.92 -10.65
CA GLU A 41 4.00 7.59 -11.04
C GLU A 41 4.60 8.29 -9.80
N PRO A 42 5.76 7.84 -9.30
CA PRO A 42 6.37 8.49 -8.15
C PRO A 42 6.87 9.89 -8.53
N PRO A 43 6.60 10.90 -7.69
CA PRO A 43 7.15 12.23 -7.91
C PRO A 43 8.67 12.24 -7.77
N ALA A 44 9.31 13.24 -8.37
CA ALA A 44 10.78 13.36 -8.40
C ALA A 44 11.41 13.44 -6.99
N GLU A 45 10.68 13.97 -6.03
CA GLU A 45 11.09 14.10 -4.63
C GLU A 45 11.34 12.76 -3.94
N LEU A 46 10.76 11.67 -4.47
CA LEU A 46 10.95 10.32 -3.94
C LEU A 46 12.20 9.65 -4.47
N ASN A 47 12.87 10.20 -5.48
CA ASN A 47 14.09 9.63 -6.04
C ASN A 47 15.21 9.56 -5.00
N GLY A 48 15.86 8.40 -4.91
CA GLY A 48 16.93 8.13 -3.94
C GLY A 48 16.42 7.79 -2.54
N ARG A 49 15.12 7.80 -2.30
CA ARG A 49 14.53 7.53 -0.99
C ARG A 49 14.16 6.06 -0.84
N SER A 50 14.37 5.54 0.37
CA SER A 50 14.07 4.15 0.73
C SER A 50 12.78 4.04 1.54
N PHE A 51 12.00 3.02 1.22
CA PHE A 51 10.69 2.79 1.81
C PHE A 51 10.56 1.35 2.30
N ALA A 52 9.79 1.17 3.35
CA ALA A 52 9.31 -0.13 3.77
C ALA A 52 7.79 -0.12 3.89
N ILE A 53 7.14 -1.13 3.36
CA ILE A 53 5.71 -1.35 3.52
C ILE A 53 5.50 -2.67 4.25
N THR A 54 4.73 -2.62 5.33
CA THR A 54 4.39 -3.78 6.14
C THR A 54 2.89 -4.03 6.09
N VAL A 55 2.49 -5.20 5.62
CA VAL A 55 1.12 -5.69 5.73
C VAL A 55 1.03 -6.48 7.04
N GLU A 56 0.49 -5.85 8.08
CA GLU A 56 0.63 -6.28 9.47
C GLU A 56 -0.04 -7.62 9.75
N ASP A 57 -1.25 -7.83 9.23
CA ASP A 57 -2.01 -9.08 9.42
C ASP A 57 -1.43 -10.28 8.66
N LEU A 58 -0.65 -10.03 7.60
CA LEU A 58 0.05 -11.07 6.84
C LEU A 58 1.50 -11.26 7.29
N GLY A 59 2.05 -10.36 8.10
CA GLY A 59 3.45 -10.36 8.51
C GLY A 59 4.42 -10.16 7.33
N LEU A 60 3.97 -9.51 6.26
CA LEU A 60 4.76 -9.25 5.07
C LEU A 60 5.39 -7.87 5.14
N ARG A 61 6.70 -7.81 4.94
CA ARG A 61 7.46 -6.56 4.87
C ARG A 61 8.24 -6.50 3.56
N SER A 62 8.04 -5.42 2.81
CA SER A 62 8.74 -5.18 1.56
C SER A 62 9.53 -3.88 1.65
N CYS A 63 10.81 -3.92 1.28
CA CYS A 63 11.69 -2.75 1.21
C CYS A 63 12.04 -2.46 -0.24
N PHE A 64 11.98 -1.19 -0.60
CA PHE A 64 12.30 -0.73 -1.93
C PHE A 64 12.86 0.69 -1.92
N VAL A 65 13.45 1.09 -3.02
CA VAL A 65 13.96 2.43 -3.28
C VAL A 65 13.37 2.93 -4.59
N VAL A 66 13.15 4.23 -4.70
CA VAL A 66 12.79 4.88 -5.96
C VAL A 66 14.07 5.41 -6.60
N ARG A 67 14.36 4.99 -7.82
CA ARG A 67 15.51 5.48 -8.61
C ARG A 67 15.07 5.76 -10.04
N ASP A 68 15.38 6.97 -10.51
CA ASP A 68 15.01 7.40 -11.86
C ASP A 68 13.54 7.20 -12.19
N GLY A 69 12.67 7.50 -11.22
CA GLY A 69 11.24 7.32 -11.35
C GLY A 69 10.75 5.86 -11.35
N ALA A 70 11.62 4.90 -11.07
CA ALA A 70 11.30 3.47 -11.03
C ALA A 70 11.42 2.89 -9.62
N PHE A 71 10.59 1.91 -9.32
CA PHE A 71 10.66 1.16 -8.06
C PHE A 71 11.68 0.02 -8.19
N ARG A 72 12.62 -0.04 -7.23
CA ARG A 72 13.68 -1.05 -7.19
C ARG A 72 13.67 -1.79 -5.85
N PRO A 73 13.66 -3.12 -5.84
CA PRO A 73 13.72 -3.87 -4.59
C PRO A 73 15.08 -3.70 -3.91
N LEU A 74 15.08 -3.63 -2.57
CA LEU A 74 16.30 -3.60 -1.77
C LEU A 74 16.60 -5.01 -1.26
N TRP A 75 17.57 -5.69 -1.89
CA TRP A 75 17.94 -7.06 -1.57
C TRP A 75 18.87 -7.19 -0.37
N ASN A 76 19.75 -6.20 -0.18
CA ASN A 76 20.91 -6.30 0.71
C ASN A 76 20.70 -5.69 2.10
N ARG A 77 19.58 -5.08 2.35
CA ARG A 77 19.24 -4.65 3.69
C ARG A 77 18.35 -5.70 4.29
N GLY A 78 18.96 -6.65 4.98
CA GLY A 78 18.23 -7.58 5.82
C GLY A 78 17.20 -6.83 6.66
N SER A 79 16.29 -7.53 7.26
CA SER A 79 15.16 -7.02 8.05
C SER A 79 15.49 -5.94 9.11
N THR A 80 16.74 -5.55 9.22
CA THR A 80 17.27 -4.56 10.18
C THR A 80 17.68 -3.23 9.56
N GLY A 81 17.67 -3.08 8.23
CA GLY A 81 17.93 -1.78 7.61
C GLY A 81 16.73 -0.85 7.77
N ALA A 82 16.90 0.23 8.54
CA ALA A 82 15.86 1.24 8.67
C ALA A 82 15.61 1.92 7.31
N ALA A 83 14.40 1.82 6.79
CA ALA A 83 13.94 2.62 5.66
C ALA A 83 13.75 4.08 6.12
N GLU A 84 13.91 5.02 5.21
CA GLU A 84 13.67 6.44 5.53
C GLU A 84 12.21 6.70 5.87
N LEU A 85 11.28 5.95 5.26
CA LEU A 85 9.87 5.96 5.59
C LEU A 85 9.34 4.53 5.65
N GLU A 86 8.58 4.24 6.69
CA GLU A 86 7.89 2.97 6.88
C GLU A 86 6.39 3.18 6.99
N LEU A 87 5.64 2.45 6.20
CA LEU A 87 4.18 2.41 6.23
C LEU A 87 3.73 1.03 6.69
N GLY A 88 2.83 0.98 7.65
CA GLY A 88 2.26 -0.26 8.17
C GLY A 88 0.75 -0.18 8.28
N ALA A 89 0.06 -1.16 7.75
CA ALA A 89 -1.39 -1.31 7.87
C ALA A 89 -1.80 -2.75 7.62
N LYS A 90 -3.05 -3.07 7.91
CA LYS A 90 -3.66 -4.34 7.51
C LYS A 90 -3.98 -4.32 6.03
N LEU A 91 -4.06 -5.49 5.41
CA LEU A 91 -4.41 -5.61 3.99
C LEU A 91 -5.74 -4.92 3.66
N ALA A 92 -6.76 -5.11 4.49
CA ALA A 92 -8.07 -4.48 4.30
C ALA A 92 -7.99 -2.95 4.27
N ASP A 93 -7.12 -2.35 5.07
CA ASP A 93 -6.93 -0.90 5.11
C ASP A 93 -6.21 -0.37 3.87
N PHE A 94 -5.20 -1.09 3.38
CA PHE A 94 -4.57 -0.76 2.10
C PHE A 94 -5.55 -0.86 0.92
N LEU A 95 -6.39 -1.90 0.92
CA LEU A 95 -7.43 -2.05 -0.11
C LEU A 95 -8.48 -0.95 -0.04
N ALA A 96 -8.89 -0.54 1.17
CA ALA A 96 -9.82 0.57 1.37
C ALA A 96 -9.27 1.90 0.82
N LEU A 97 -7.96 2.17 1.03
CA LEU A 97 -7.27 3.30 0.41
C LEU A 97 -7.32 3.24 -1.11
N MET A 98 -6.99 2.07 -1.69
CA MET A 98 -6.98 1.89 -3.14
C MET A 98 -8.37 2.03 -3.75
N ARG A 99 -9.43 1.67 -3.04
CA ARG A 99 -10.83 1.77 -3.47
C ARG A 99 -11.47 3.12 -3.17
N GLU A 100 -10.73 4.07 -2.61
CA GLU A 100 -11.24 5.37 -2.17
C GLU A 100 -12.39 5.28 -1.15
N GLU A 101 -12.50 4.19 -0.42
CA GLU A 101 -13.45 4.03 0.68
C GLU A 101 -13.05 4.87 1.91
N THR A 102 -11.78 5.20 2.00
CA THR A 102 -11.21 6.04 3.04
C THR A 102 -9.96 6.74 2.50
N ASP A 103 -9.46 7.73 3.22
CA ASP A 103 -8.22 8.42 2.92
C ASP A 103 -7.12 8.09 3.94
N ALA A 104 -5.88 8.44 3.59
CA ALA A 104 -4.72 8.16 4.42
C ALA A 104 -4.77 8.90 5.76
N ASP A 105 -5.28 10.12 5.79
CA ASP A 105 -5.43 10.91 7.03
C ASP A 105 -6.39 10.22 8.00
N THR A 106 -7.54 9.80 7.52
CA THR A 106 -8.54 9.10 8.33
C THR A 106 -7.96 7.84 8.95
N LEU A 107 -7.28 7.01 8.16
CA LEU A 107 -6.64 5.80 8.66
C LEU A 107 -5.53 6.10 9.66
N PHE A 108 -4.75 7.15 9.43
CA PHE A 108 -3.70 7.57 10.36
C PHE A 108 -4.27 8.02 11.70
N PHE A 109 -5.29 8.88 11.70
CA PHE A 109 -5.94 9.33 12.94
C PHE A 109 -6.67 8.22 13.68
N GLN A 110 -7.21 7.23 12.96
CA GLN A 110 -7.80 6.03 13.55
C GLN A 110 -6.77 4.98 13.99
N ARG A 111 -5.47 5.27 13.84
CA ARG A 111 -4.36 4.36 14.14
C ARG A 111 -4.40 3.03 13.36
N ARG A 112 -5.03 3.05 12.22
CA ARG A 112 -5.10 1.93 11.27
C ARG A 112 -3.98 1.98 10.23
N LEU A 113 -3.44 3.16 9.95
CA LEU A 113 -2.24 3.36 9.14
C LEU A 113 -1.13 3.89 10.04
N ARG A 114 -0.02 3.16 10.12
CA ARG A 114 1.17 3.58 10.83
C ARG A 114 2.15 4.20 9.84
N ILE A 115 2.63 5.38 10.16
CA ILE A 115 3.66 6.07 9.40
C ILE A 115 4.81 6.36 10.36
N ALA A 116 5.99 5.87 10.05
CA ALA A 116 7.19 6.06 10.86
C ALA A 116 8.39 6.46 9.99
N GLY A 117 9.28 7.27 10.52
CA GLY A 117 10.46 7.75 9.84
C GLY A 117 10.39 9.25 9.54
N ASP A 118 10.86 9.65 8.36
CA ASP A 118 10.89 11.05 7.93
C ASP A 118 9.49 11.61 7.74
N THR A 119 9.12 12.60 8.56
CA THR A 119 7.78 13.20 8.55
C THR A 119 7.48 13.97 7.27
N GLU A 120 8.47 14.67 6.73
CA GLU A 120 8.33 15.41 5.48
C GLU A 120 8.12 14.47 4.29
N LEU A 121 8.89 13.40 4.25
CA LEU A 121 8.74 12.34 3.26
C LEU A 121 7.36 11.67 3.38
N GLY A 122 6.89 11.44 4.59
CA GLY A 122 5.55 10.90 4.87
C GLY A 122 4.45 11.78 4.31
N LEU A 123 4.57 13.10 4.43
CA LEU A 123 3.62 14.05 3.88
C LEU A 123 3.61 14.05 2.34
N ILE A 124 4.78 13.97 1.72
CA ILE A 124 4.92 13.88 0.26
C ILE A 124 4.22 12.62 -0.26
N VAL A 125 4.49 11.46 0.36
CA VAL A 125 3.89 10.17 -0.02
C VAL A 125 2.38 10.20 0.17
N LYS A 126 1.89 10.72 1.28
CA LYS A 126 0.46 10.86 1.54
C LYS A 126 -0.24 11.69 0.47
N ASN A 127 0.29 12.86 0.16
CA ASN A 127 -0.27 13.75 -0.86
C ASN A 127 -0.23 13.09 -2.25
N TRP A 128 0.83 12.37 -2.56
CA TRP A 128 0.94 11.63 -3.81
C TRP A 128 -0.10 10.52 -3.91
N LEU A 129 -0.30 9.73 -2.86
CA LEU A 129 -1.30 8.66 -2.84
C LEU A 129 -2.72 9.21 -2.98
N ASP A 130 -3.03 10.33 -2.34
CA ASP A 130 -4.34 10.97 -2.43
C ASP A 130 -4.61 11.55 -3.83
N ALA A 131 -3.57 11.99 -4.54
CA ALA A 131 -3.66 12.55 -5.89
C ALA A 131 -3.52 11.50 -7.01
N ALA A 132 -3.10 10.27 -6.70
CA ALA A 132 -2.83 9.24 -7.70
C ALA A 132 -4.11 8.84 -8.46
N PRO A 133 -4.06 8.74 -9.81
CA PRO A 133 -5.21 8.29 -10.58
C PRO A 133 -5.57 6.84 -10.24
N ARG A 134 -6.86 6.57 -10.07
CA ARG A 134 -7.35 5.21 -9.82
C ARG A 134 -7.61 4.50 -11.13
N PRO A 135 -7.26 3.22 -11.26
CA PRO A 135 -7.57 2.46 -12.46
C PRO A 135 -9.08 2.34 -12.67
N ALA A 136 -9.52 2.38 -13.93
CA ALA A 136 -10.94 2.38 -14.28
C ALA A 136 -11.69 1.13 -13.78
N TRP A 137 -11.04 -0.03 -13.77
CA TRP A 137 -11.65 -1.27 -13.25
C TRP A 137 -11.90 -1.19 -11.74
N LEU A 138 -11.04 -0.52 -10.99
CA LEU A 138 -11.21 -0.32 -9.55
C LEU A 138 -12.38 0.63 -9.25
N GLN A 139 -12.52 1.70 -10.06
CA GLN A 139 -13.65 2.61 -9.99
C GLN A 139 -14.98 1.92 -10.32
N ARG A 140 -14.97 0.99 -11.28
CA ARG A 140 -16.15 0.19 -11.62
C ARG A 140 -16.57 -0.74 -10.49
N MET A 141 -15.62 -1.32 -9.75
CA MET A 141 -15.93 -2.17 -8.60
C MET A 141 -16.58 -1.38 -7.46
N THR A 142 -16.14 -0.15 -7.22
CA THR A 142 -16.75 0.74 -6.20
C THR A 142 -18.12 1.24 -6.63
N ALA A 143 -18.32 1.59 -7.89
CA ALA A 143 -19.61 2.01 -8.44
C ALA A 143 -20.66 0.87 -8.42
N ALA A 144 -20.26 -0.37 -8.70
CA ALA A 144 -21.14 -1.54 -8.63
C ALA A 144 -21.63 -1.82 -7.21
N ASN A 145 -20.78 -1.60 -6.19
CA ASN A 145 -21.19 -1.75 -4.80
C ASN A 145 -22.07 -0.59 -4.30
N GLY A 146 -21.91 0.60 -4.84
CA GLY A 146 -22.77 1.75 -4.54
C GLY A 146 -24.18 1.67 -5.17
N GLY A 147 -24.29 0.99 -6.31
CA GLY A 147 -25.57 0.82 -7.01
C GLY A 147 -26.54 -0.18 -6.37
N MET A 148 -26.05 -1.08 -5.52
CA MET A 148 -26.90 -2.05 -4.84
C MET A 148 -27.58 -1.48 -3.57
N ALA A 149 -27.14 -0.35 -3.04
CA ALA A 149 -27.69 0.24 -1.82
C ALA A 149 -28.95 1.08 -2.07
N THR A 150 -29.28 1.42 -3.31
CA THR A 150 -30.42 2.28 -3.67
C THR A 150 -31.62 1.53 -4.24
N GLY A 151 -31.60 0.21 -4.29
CA GLY A 151 -32.68 -0.61 -4.86
C GLY A 151 -33.75 -1.07 -3.90
N ALA A 152 -33.76 -0.65 -2.64
CA ALA A 152 -34.72 -1.11 -1.64
C ALA A 152 -35.59 0.03 -1.07
N GLY A 153 -36.19 0.82 -1.95
CA GLY A 153 -37.09 1.89 -1.55
C GLY A 153 -38.17 2.07 -2.59
N GLY A 154 -39.06 1.14 -2.67
CA GLY A 154 -40.30 1.29 -3.42
C GLY A 154 -41.46 1.09 -2.52
#